data_a9ec471de0442694336c8687c13ef8c5
#
_entry.id   a9ec471de0442694336c8687c13ef8c5
#
_cell.length_a   1.000
_cell.length_b   1.000
_cell.length_c   1.000
_cell.angle_alpha   90.00
_cell.angle_beta   90.00
_cell.angle_gamma   90.00
#
_symmetry.space_group_name_H-M   'P 1'
#
loop_
_entity.id
_entity.type
_entity.pdbx_description
1 polymer ?
#
loop_
_entity_poly.entity_id
_entity_poly.type
_entity_poly.pdbx_seq_one_letter_code
_entity_poly.pdbx_strand_id
1 'polypeptide(L)'
;MTNKIIIVSGDPNSINSEIIYKCYKKLNNNLRKKIYIIGNLNLLKKQFKKLGYIIDIYKVNNIFERNKKNGIKVINVDLKFKDPFKVPKQYASKFIINSLNLAHKIAVNKDVGGIINCPISKILLKKERIGVTEYLASKCKVFNDTEVMLIRNKKLAVSPITTHIDVKQISKNIKTIKITKKINTINNWFKKKLNKKPKIGILGLNPHNAELRKNSEEKKIIIPAILRSKKKGIKIHGPLIADTVFIKDYKKYDVIIGMYHDQILPSFKTLFKFDAINITLGLKYLRTSPDHGTGLDIIGKNKANSSSLLSCIYFVKKFGK
;
A
#
# COMPACT_ATOMS: atom_id res chain seq x y z
N MET A 1 18.43 0.16 17.89
CA MET A 1 17.62 1.26 17.28
C MET A 1 16.15 0.92 17.43
N THR A 2 15.34 1.79 17.99
CA THR A 2 13.90 1.53 18.21
C THR A 2 13.17 1.77 16.88
N ASN A 3 12.73 0.72 16.19
CA ASN A 3 11.96 0.82 14.96
C ASN A 3 10.57 1.39 15.25
N LYS A 4 10.48 2.72 15.33
CA LYS A 4 9.21 3.43 15.46
C LYS A 4 8.40 3.26 14.17
N ILE A 5 7.09 3.25 14.28
CA ILE A 5 6.15 3.05 13.18
C ILE A 5 5.22 4.25 13.12
N ILE A 6 5.12 4.87 11.97
CA ILE A 6 4.16 5.93 11.70
C ILE A 6 2.91 5.33 11.07
N ILE A 7 1.75 5.63 11.64
CA ILE A 7 0.45 5.36 11.02
C ILE A 7 -0.20 6.71 10.68
N VAL A 8 -0.42 6.98 9.42
CA VAL A 8 -1.23 8.12 8.97
C VAL A 8 -2.69 7.71 9.07
N SER A 9 -3.49 8.45 9.82
CA SER A 9 -4.89 8.12 10.10
C SER A 9 -5.79 8.07 8.85
N GLY A 10 -5.35 8.68 7.74
CA GLY A 10 -6.03 8.62 6.45
C GLY A 10 -7.30 9.46 6.37
N ASP A 11 -8.29 8.97 5.60
CA ASP A 11 -9.54 9.68 5.38
C ASP A 11 -10.35 9.85 6.68
N PRO A 12 -10.70 11.09 7.08
CA PRO A 12 -11.51 11.31 8.27
C PRO A 12 -12.93 10.74 8.17
N ASN A 13 -13.45 10.61 6.95
CA ASN A 13 -14.77 10.03 6.66
C ASN A 13 -14.63 8.55 6.27
N SER A 14 -14.16 7.73 7.19
CA SER A 14 -13.87 6.32 6.92
C SER A 14 -13.92 5.46 8.19
N ILE A 15 -13.67 4.17 8.02
CA ILE A 15 -13.51 3.21 9.12
C ILE A 15 -12.14 3.29 9.81
N ASN A 16 -11.32 4.27 9.48
CA ASN A 16 -9.91 4.27 9.89
C ASN A 16 -9.71 4.38 11.41
N SER A 17 -10.51 5.19 12.09
CA SER A 17 -10.47 5.25 13.56
C SER A 17 -10.79 3.91 14.19
N GLU A 18 -11.79 3.20 13.66
CA GLU A 18 -12.18 1.88 14.12
C GLU A 18 -11.07 0.84 13.95
N ILE A 19 -10.46 0.76 12.77
CA ILE A 19 -9.38 -0.20 12.52
C ILE A 19 -8.12 0.15 13.33
N ILE A 20 -7.82 1.43 13.56
CA ILE A 20 -6.71 1.88 14.42
C ILE A 20 -6.93 1.41 15.86
N TYR A 21 -8.12 1.65 16.43
CA TYR A 21 -8.46 1.20 17.78
C TYR A 21 -8.36 -0.31 17.91
N LYS A 22 -9.06 -1.06 17.03
CA LYS A 22 -9.06 -2.53 17.04
C LYS A 22 -7.66 -3.12 16.89
N CYS A 23 -6.80 -2.53 16.06
CA CYS A 23 -5.41 -2.93 15.98
C CYS A 23 -4.66 -2.66 17.27
N TYR A 24 -4.79 -1.44 17.81
CA TYR A 24 -4.06 -1.07 19.01
C TYR A 24 -4.39 -1.98 20.19
N LYS A 25 -5.65 -2.39 20.36
CA LYS A 25 -6.08 -3.35 21.39
C LYS A 25 -5.43 -4.74 21.24
N LYS A 26 -5.17 -5.18 20.00
CA LYS A 26 -4.53 -6.48 19.70
C LYS A 26 -3.01 -6.48 19.84
N LEU A 27 -2.37 -5.32 19.94
CA LEU A 27 -0.93 -5.20 20.04
C LEU A 27 -0.43 -5.39 21.48
N ASN A 28 0.74 -5.98 21.64
CA ASN A 28 1.42 -6.01 22.93
C ASN A 28 2.04 -4.64 23.28
N ASN A 29 2.35 -4.43 24.56
CA ASN A 29 2.85 -3.16 25.08
C ASN A 29 4.16 -2.70 24.40
N ASN A 30 5.06 -3.61 24.08
CA ASN A 30 6.33 -3.27 23.42
C ASN A 30 6.11 -2.68 22.04
N LEU A 31 5.10 -3.17 21.30
CA LEU A 31 4.79 -2.66 19.98
C LEU A 31 3.96 -1.38 20.04
N ARG A 32 3.02 -1.27 21.01
CA ARG A 32 2.26 -0.03 21.27
C ARG A 32 3.20 1.15 21.53
N LYS A 33 4.25 0.97 22.31
CA LYS A 33 5.26 2.01 22.59
C LYS A 33 5.98 2.53 21.33
N LYS A 34 6.01 1.76 20.24
CA LYS A 34 6.69 2.12 18.99
C LYS A 34 5.79 2.81 17.96
N ILE A 35 4.47 2.85 18.17
CA ILE A 35 3.50 3.38 17.22
C ILE A 35 3.17 4.83 17.53
N TYR A 36 3.17 5.64 16.48
CA TYR A 36 2.76 7.06 16.47
C TYR A 36 1.73 7.27 15.36
N ILE A 37 0.61 7.89 15.72
CA ILE A 37 -0.44 8.22 14.76
C ILE A 37 -0.23 9.67 14.29
N ILE A 38 -0.15 9.90 12.98
CA ILE A 38 -0.30 11.23 12.40
C ILE A 38 -1.77 11.41 12.07
N GLY A 39 -2.43 12.33 12.76
CA GLY A 39 -3.86 12.55 12.65
C GLY A 39 -4.35 13.74 13.46
N ASN A 40 -5.66 13.94 13.51
CA ASN A 40 -6.24 14.96 14.37
C ASN A 40 -6.72 14.36 15.70
N LEU A 41 -6.17 14.86 16.80
CA LEU A 41 -6.46 14.34 18.14
C LEU A 41 -7.94 14.44 18.50
N ASN A 42 -8.55 15.62 18.26
CA ASN A 42 -9.95 15.87 18.61
C ASN A 42 -10.90 15.01 17.75
N LEU A 43 -10.58 14.83 16.47
CA LEU A 43 -11.34 13.94 15.58
C LEU A 43 -11.36 12.51 16.14
N LEU A 44 -10.16 11.95 16.42
CA LEU A 44 -10.04 10.58 16.92
C LEU A 44 -10.76 10.41 18.27
N LYS A 45 -10.64 11.38 19.20
CA LYS A 45 -11.36 11.35 20.48
C LYS A 45 -12.89 11.33 20.27
N LYS A 46 -13.41 12.19 19.38
CA LYS A 46 -14.86 12.24 19.11
C LYS A 46 -15.36 10.99 18.39
N GLN A 47 -14.57 10.44 17.44
CA GLN A 47 -14.90 9.19 16.76
C GLN A 47 -14.89 8.01 17.73
N PHE A 48 -13.88 7.89 18.60
CA PHE A 48 -13.82 6.84 19.61
C PHE A 48 -15.01 6.94 20.58
N LYS A 49 -15.34 8.14 21.04
CA LYS A 49 -16.53 8.35 21.91
C LYS A 49 -17.82 7.89 21.23
N LYS A 50 -18.03 8.26 19.94
CA LYS A 50 -19.21 7.83 19.18
C LYS A 50 -19.27 6.30 18.97
N LEU A 51 -18.11 5.63 18.91
CA LEU A 51 -18.01 4.18 18.74
C LEU A 51 -18.01 3.40 20.08
N GLY A 52 -18.09 4.11 21.23
CA GLY A 52 -18.04 3.48 22.54
C GLY A 52 -16.65 2.95 22.93
N TYR A 53 -15.57 3.47 22.34
CA TYR A 53 -14.21 2.99 22.59
C TYR A 53 -13.56 3.70 23.76
N ILE A 54 -13.09 2.92 24.73
CA ILE A 54 -12.39 3.41 25.93
C ILE A 54 -10.90 3.15 25.76
N ILE A 55 -10.14 4.24 25.55
CA ILE A 55 -8.69 4.21 25.44
C ILE A 55 -8.11 5.61 25.62
N ASP A 56 -7.00 5.70 26.33
CA ASP A 56 -6.27 6.96 26.45
C ASP A 56 -5.64 7.36 25.12
N ILE A 57 -5.81 8.61 24.77
CA ILE A 57 -5.24 9.20 23.57
C ILE A 57 -4.71 10.59 23.91
N TYR A 58 -3.46 10.84 23.56
CA TYR A 58 -2.78 12.09 23.92
C TYR A 58 -1.88 12.61 22.80
N LYS A 59 -1.68 13.94 22.82
CA LYS A 59 -0.80 14.61 21.87
C LYS A 59 0.66 14.37 22.24
N VAL A 60 1.49 14.17 21.23
CA VAL A 60 2.96 14.25 21.29
C VAL A 60 3.45 15.22 20.22
N ASN A 61 4.52 15.94 20.50
CA ASN A 61 5.05 16.95 19.57
C ASN A 61 5.85 16.29 18.43
N ASN A 62 6.54 15.20 18.73
CA ASN A 62 7.34 14.47 17.75
C ASN A 62 7.54 13.00 18.21
N ILE A 63 8.22 12.23 17.38
CA ILE A 63 8.51 10.81 17.64
C ILE A 63 9.59 10.58 18.71
N PHE A 64 10.35 11.60 19.10
CA PHE A 64 11.44 11.48 20.08
C PHE A 64 11.00 11.80 21.51
N GLU A 65 9.82 12.39 21.66
CA GLU A 65 9.26 12.72 22.97
C GLU A 65 9.13 11.46 23.84
N ARG A 66 9.79 11.49 25.00
CA ARG A 66 9.70 10.43 26.00
C ARG A 66 8.37 10.58 26.75
N ASN A 67 7.50 9.61 26.58
CA ASN A 67 6.23 9.60 27.28
C ASN A 67 6.02 8.25 27.97
N LYS A 68 5.79 8.29 29.30
CA LYS A 68 5.51 7.11 30.12
C LYS A 68 4.04 6.69 30.10
N LYS A 69 3.13 7.52 29.56
CA LYS A 69 1.69 7.25 29.52
C LYS A 69 1.37 6.06 28.61
N ASN A 70 0.49 5.20 29.08
CA ASN A 70 -0.13 4.19 28.23
C ASN A 70 -1.25 4.84 27.40
N GLY A 71 -1.32 4.54 26.12
CA GLY A 71 -2.34 5.09 25.23
C GLY A 71 -1.84 5.36 23.82
N ILE A 72 -2.73 5.84 22.98
CA ILE A 72 -2.44 6.16 21.58
C ILE A 72 -1.75 7.52 21.50
N LYS A 73 -0.55 7.54 20.95
CA LYS A 73 0.24 8.76 20.73
C LYS A 73 -0.12 9.41 19.40
N VAL A 74 -0.52 10.67 19.40
CA VAL A 74 -0.92 11.39 18.20
C VAL A 74 -0.03 12.60 17.97
N ILE A 75 0.65 12.62 16.82
CA ILE A 75 1.26 13.84 16.27
C ILE A 75 0.13 14.56 15.55
N ASN A 76 -0.30 15.69 16.13
CA ASN A 76 -1.51 16.37 15.71
C ASN A 76 -1.34 17.11 14.38
N VAL A 77 -2.32 16.95 13.50
CA VAL A 77 -2.51 17.75 12.30
C VAL A 77 -3.87 18.42 12.38
N ASP A 78 -3.91 19.71 12.10
CA ASP A 78 -5.13 20.51 12.26
C ASP A 78 -6.21 20.10 11.25
N LEU A 79 -7.45 20.06 11.75
CA LEU A 79 -8.63 19.72 10.98
C LEU A 79 -9.85 20.46 11.52
N LYS A 80 -10.58 21.18 10.66
CA LYS A 80 -11.86 21.80 10.98
C LYS A 80 -13.00 20.84 10.66
N PHE A 81 -13.88 20.60 11.62
CA PHE A 81 -15.06 19.75 11.45
C PHE A 81 -16.13 20.05 12.51
N LYS A 82 -17.40 19.78 12.19
CA LYS A 82 -18.52 19.78 13.11
C LYS A 82 -18.88 18.34 13.51
N ASP A 83 -19.23 17.50 12.54
CA ASP A 83 -19.47 16.07 12.75
C ASP A 83 -18.19 15.27 12.47
N PRO A 84 -17.79 14.38 13.40
CA PRO A 84 -16.55 13.60 13.23
C PRO A 84 -16.58 12.55 12.11
N PHE A 85 -17.75 12.21 11.56
CA PHE A 85 -17.87 11.31 10.40
C PHE A 85 -18.39 12.00 9.13
N LYS A 86 -18.58 13.34 9.17
CA LYS A 86 -19.01 14.16 8.02
C LYS A 86 -18.12 15.39 7.86
N VAL A 87 -16.82 15.16 7.74
CA VAL A 87 -15.85 16.24 7.55
C VAL A 87 -15.97 16.79 6.13
N PRO A 88 -16.11 18.12 5.94
CA PRO A 88 -16.20 18.73 4.61
C PRO A 88 -14.95 18.40 3.77
N LYS A 89 -15.16 18.08 2.49
CA LYS A 89 -14.16 17.59 1.55
C LYS A 89 -12.92 18.48 1.46
N GLN A 90 -13.10 19.80 1.45
CA GLN A 90 -12.00 20.75 1.38
C GLN A 90 -11.06 20.64 2.59
N TYR A 91 -11.60 20.48 3.80
CA TYR A 91 -10.80 20.32 5.02
C TYR A 91 -10.17 18.94 5.11
N ALA A 92 -10.89 17.89 4.69
CA ALA A 92 -10.38 16.54 4.62
C ALA A 92 -9.20 16.44 3.64
N SER A 93 -9.29 17.05 2.46
CA SER A 93 -8.21 17.07 1.47
C SER A 93 -6.95 17.75 2.01
N LYS A 94 -7.07 18.95 2.59
CA LYS A 94 -5.94 19.67 3.19
C LYS A 94 -5.29 18.88 4.33
N PHE A 95 -6.10 18.30 5.21
CA PHE A 95 -5.65 17.46 6.31
C PHE A 95 -4.85 16.25 5.83
N ILE A 96 -5.34 15.54 4.80
CA ILE A 96 -4.67 14.36 4.25
C ILE A 96 -3.32 14.73 3.64
N ILE A 97 -3.27 15.79 2.83
CA ILE A 97 -2.02 16.25 2.21
C ILE A 97 -1.00 16.64 3.29
N ASN A 98 -1.40 17.40 4.30
CA ASN A 98 -0.52 17.79 5.41
C ASN A 98 -0.04 16.57 6.21
N SER A 99 -0.91 15.59 6.46
CA SER A 99 -0.56 14.35 7.16
C SER A 99 0.45 13.50 6.38
N LEU A 100 0.26 13.37 5.06
CA LEU A 100 1.19 12.66 4.19
C LEU A 100 2.54 13.37 4.07
N ASN A 101 2.55 14.71 3.97
CA ASN A 101 3.78 15.50 3.93
C ASN A 101 4.58 15.36 5.23
N LEU A 102 3.91 15.43 6.38
CA LEU A 102 4.56 15.25 7.68
C LEU A 102 5.14 13.83 7.82
N ALA A 103 4.37 12.81 7.43
CA ALA A 103 4.85 11.43 7.43
C ALA A 103 6.07 11.24 6.51
N HIS A 104 6.02 11.81 5.31
CA HIS A 104 7.14 11.79 4.37
C HIS A 104 8.40 12.44 4.98
N LYS A 105 8.27 13.64 5.54
CA LYS A 105 9.39 14.36 6.19
C LYS A 105 10.07 13.51 7.27
N ILE A 106 9.28 12.88 8.14
CA ILE A 106 9.80 12.02 9.21
C ILE A 106 10.50 10.77 8.62
N ALA A 107 9.90 10.13 7.60
CA ALA A 107 10.44 8.89 7.06
C ALA A 107 11.70 9.06 6.20
N VAL A 108 11.85 10.18 5.51
CA VAL A 108 13.07 10.46 4.70
C VAL A 108 14.29 10.59 5.60
N ASN A 109 14.14 11.11 6.81
CA ASN A 109 15.21 11.23 7.79
C ASN A 109 15.61 9.88 8.43
N LYS A 110 14.97 8.77 8.04
CA LYS A 110 15.22 7.41 8.53
C LYS A 110 15.00 7.23 10.04
N ASP A 111 14.25 8.11 10.66
CA ASP A 111 13.92 8.06 12.10
C ASP A 111 12.91 6.98 12.46
N VAL A 112 12.28 6.39 11.43
CA VAL A 112 11.23 5.39 11.57
C VAL A 112 11.48 4.18 10.68
N GLY A 113 10.98 3.02 11.09
CA GLY A 113 11.04 1.78 10.30
C GLY A 113 10.18 1.84 9.05
N GLY A 114 9.13 2.66 9.04
CA GLY A 114 8.28 2.83 7.87
C GLY A 114 7.00 3.60 8.17
N ILE A 115 6.26 3.87 7.09
CA ILE A 115 4.95 4.51 7.10
C ILE A 115 3.88 3.49 6.78
N ILE A 116 2.78 3.55 7.52
CA ILE A 116 1.52 2.88 7.19
C ILE A 116 0.49 3.97 6.98
N ASN A 117 -0.07 4.13 5.80
CA ASN A 117 -1.23 5.00 5.65
C ASN A 117 -2.51 4.19 5.65
N CYS A 118 -3.45 4.54 6.50
CA CYS A 118 -4.81 4.02 6.43
C CYS A 118 -5.48 4.44 5.12
N PRO A 119 -6.58 3.79 4.71
CA PRO A 119 -7.32 4.11 3.50
C PRO A 119 -7.62 5.60 3.30
N ILE A 120 -7.48 6.05 2.06
CA ILE A 120 -7.75 7.43 1.65
C ILE A 120 -8.58 7.41 0.37
N SER A 121 -9.68 8.14 0.35
CA SER A 121 -10.46 8.34 -0.87
C SER A 121 -9.67 9.12 -1.90
N LYS A 122 -9.55 8.60 -3.13
CA LYS A 122 -8.84 9.24 -4.24
C LYS A 122 -9.39 10.63 -4.57
N ILE A 123 -10.68 10.86 -4.33
CA ILE A 123 -11.34 12.15 -4.53
C ILE A 123 -10.66 13.27 -3.71
N LEU A 124 -10.08 12.95 -2.57
CA LEU A 124 -9.42 13.91 -1.70
C LEU A 124 -8.01 14.30 -2.17
N LEU A 125 -7.44 13.53 -3.11
CA LEU A 125 -6.18 13.83 -3.80
C LEU A 125 -6.37 14.36 -5.22
N LYS A 126 -7.60 14.75 -5.61
CA LYS A 126 -7.92 15.19 -6.98
C LYS A 126 -7.05 16.35 -7.50
N LYS A 127 -6.64 17.29 -6.66
CA LYS A 127 -5.75 18.39 -7.07
C LYS A 127 -4.40 17.88 -7.57
N GLU A 128 -3.93 16.77 -7.02
CA GLU A 128 -2.68 16.10 -7.40
C GLU A 128 -2.90 15.12 -8.58
N ARG A 129 -4.15 14.84 -8.98
CA ARG A 129 -4.58 13.89 -10.05
C ARG A 129 -3.98 12.48 -9.96
N ILE A 130 -3.52 12.08 -8.77
CA ILE A 130 -2.74 10.86 -8.53
C ILE A 130 -3.20 10.15 -7.25
N GLY A 131 -2.85 8.87 -7.12
CA GLY A 131 -3.05 8.11 -5.87
C GLY A 131 -1.96 8.39 -4.83
N VAL A 132 -2.12 7.82 -3.63
CA VAL A 132 -1.13 7.96 -2.54
C VAL A 132 0.25 7.44 -2.94
N THR A 133 0.29 6.36 -3.72
CA THR A 133 1.54 5.74 -4.21
C THR A 133 2.33 6.72 -5.07
N GLU A 134 1.68 7.28 -6.06
CA GLU A 134 2.25 8.23 -7.00
C GLU A 134 2.61 9.55 -6.29
N TYR A 135 1.75 10.02 -5.36
CA TYR A 135 2.01 11.19 -4.55
C TYR A 135 3.31 11.06 -3.73
N LEU A 136 3.48 9.95 -3.01
CA LEU A 136 4.68 9.73 -2.21
C LEU A 136 5.92 9.44 -3.08
N ALA A 137 5.75 8.82 -4.25
CA ALA A 137 6.83 8.63 -5.21
C ALA A 137 7.35 9.97 -5.74
N SER A 138 6.47 10.90 -6.11
CA SER A 138 6.86 12.25 -6.53
C SER A 138 7.60 13.01 -5.44
N LYS A 139 7.14 12.93 -4.19
CA LYS A 139 7.85 13.52 -3.03
C LYS A 139 9.23 12.90 -2.79
N CYS A 140 9.39 11.61 -3.04
CA CYS A 140 10.69 10.94 -3.00
C CYS A 140 11.60 11.25 -4.19
N LYS A 141 11.12 12.03 -5.17
CA LYS A 141 11.79 12.25 -6.46
C LYS A 141 12.11 10.93 -7.16
N VAL A 142 11.17 9.97 -7.08
CA VAL A 142 11.22 8.71 -7.81
C VAL A 142 10.57 8.95 -9.16
N PHE A 143 11.40 8.98 -10.19
CA PHE A 143 10.99 9.21 -11.58
C PHE A 143 11.21 7.93 -12.39
N ASN A 144 10.63 7.91 -13.59
CA ASN A 144 10.88 6.87 -14.61
C ASN A 144 10.24 5.50 -14.32
N ASP A 145 9.03 5.46 -13.77
CA ASP A 145 8.25 4.20 -13.62
C ASP A 145 8.97 3.11 -12.79
N THR A 146 9.77 3.49 -11.80
CA THR A 146 10.44 2.53 -10.92
C THR A 146 9.64 2.21 -9.67
N GLU A 147 8.64 3.02 -9.35
CA GLU A 147 7.68 2.72 -8.29
C GLU A 147 6.80 1.53 -8.69
N VAL A 148 6.58 0.65 -7.73
CA VAL A 148 5.79 -0.56 -7.95
C VAL A 148 4.74 -0.71 -6.84
N MET A 149 3.50 -0.91 -7.24
CA MET A 149 2.44 -1.39 -6.37
C MET A 149 2.56 -2.90 -6.24
N LEU A 150 2.81 -3.39 -5.03
CA LEU A 150 2.88 -4.82 -4.72
C LEU A 150 1.82 -5.16 -3.68
N ILE A 151 0.82 -5.93 -4.06
CA ILE A 151 -0.15 -6.51 -3.12
C ILE A 151 0.39 -7.87 -2.69
N ARG A 152 0.52 -8.07 -1.38
CA ARG A 152 1.21 -9.25 -0.86
C ARG A 152 0.56 -9.81 0.40
N ASN A 153 0.45 -11.14 0.44
CA ASN A 153 0.26 -11.90 1.69
C ASN A 153 1.46 -12.83 1.95
N LYS A 154 1.30 -13.80 2.84
CA LYS A 154 2.37 -14.78 3.14
C LYS A 154 2.64 -15.76 2.00
N LYS A 155 1.65 -16.03 1.14
CA LYS A 155 1.70 -17.08 0.10
C LYS A 155 2.08 -16.55 -1.28
N LEU A 156 1.55 -15.39 -1.66
CA LEU A 156 1.70 -14.83 -3.00
C LEU A 156 1.81 -13.29 -2.94
N ALA A 157 2.52 -12.74 -3.90
CA ALA A 157 2.43 -11.32 -4.22
C ALA A 157 1.92 -11.12 -5.65
N VAL A 158 1.21 -10.04 -5.91
CA VAL A 158 0.79 -9.63 -7.26
C VAL A 158 1.12 -8.17 -7.51
N SER A 159 1.46 -7.84 -8.75
CA SER A 159 1.83 -6.47 -9.12
C SER A 159 1.34 -6.13 -10.52
N PRO A 160 0.49 -5.10 -10.70
CA PRO A 160 0.12 -4.63 -12.02
C PRO A 160 1.19 -3.70 -12.61
N ILE A 161 1.41 -3.79 -13.92
CA ILE A 161 2.28 -2.84 -14.66
C ILE A 161 1.61 -1.48 -14.76
N THR A 162 0.32 -1.45 -15.08
CA THR A 162 -0.51 -0.24 -15.09
C THR A 162 -1.53 -0.29 -13.96
N THR A 163 -1.74 0.81 -13.23
CA THR A 163 -2.60 0.84 -12.04
C THR A 163 -3.94 1.50 -12.35
N HIS A 164 -4.02 2.80 -12.31
CA HIS A 164 -5.28 3.56 -12.29
C HIS A 164 -5.50 4.33 -13.61
N ILE A 165 -5.45 3.62 -14.72
CA ILE A 165 -5.73 4.15 -16.07
C ILE A 165 -6.91 3.43 -16.68
N ASP A 166 -7.57 4.09 -17.63
CA ASP A 166 -8.66 3.49 -18.39
C ASP A 166 -8.18 2.28 -19.20
N VAL A 167 -9.04 1.25 -19.33
CA VAL A 167 -8.72 0.01 -20.07
C VAL A 167 -8.23 0.31 -21.49
N LYS A 168 -8.88 1.26 -22.19
CA LYS A 168 -8.48 1.68 -23.55
C LYS A 168 -7.05 2.23 -23.67
N GLN A 169 -6.42 2.57 -22.53
CA GLN A 169 -5.07 3.14 -22.52
C GLN A 169 -4.00 2.09 -22.17
N ILE A 170 -4.37 0.86 -21.77
CA ILE A 170 -3.43 -0.13 -21.26
C ILE A 170 -2.37 -0.47 -22.30
N SER A 171 -2.75 -0.87 -23.50
CA SER A 171 -1.82 -1.25 -24.57
C SER A 171 -0.80 -0.14 -24.87
N LYS A 172 -1.24 1.12 -24.93
CA LYS A 172 -0.36 2.28 -25.16
C LYS A 172 0.61 2.56 -24.02
N ASN A 173 0.25 2.14 -22.79
CA ASN A 173 1.02 2.42 -21.56
C ASN A 173 1.92 1.28 -21.09
N ILE A 174 1.85 0.10 -21.68
CA ILE A 174 2.83 -0.95 -21.48
C ILE A 174 3.99 -0.78 -22.47
N LYS A 175 5.22 -0.83 -21.94
CA LYS A 175 6.46 -0.71 -22.74
C LYS A 175 7.49 -1.69 -22.18
N THR A 176 8.30 -2.29 -23.05
CA THR A 176 9.36 -3.23 -22.66
C THR A 176 10.25 -2.67 -21.53
N ILE A 177 10.66 -1.40 -21.65
CA ILE A 177 11.51 -0.74 -20.65
C ILE A 177 10.79 -0.60 -19.32
N LYS A 178 9.52 -0.18 -19.31
CA LYS A 178 8.70 -0.03 -18.10
C LYS A 178 8.53 -1.37 -17.38
N ILE A 179 8.18 -2.42 -18.11
CA ILE A 179 8.03 -3.78 -17.58
C ILE A 179 9.36 -4.24 -16.97
N THR A 180 10.48 -4.10 -17.69
CA THR A 180 11.81 -4.51 -17.22
C THR A 180 12.21 -3.75 -15.95
N LYS A 181 11.96 -2.43 -15.87
CA LYS A 181 12.24 -1.63 -14.68
C LYS A 181 11.46 -2.12 -13.47
N LYS A 182 10.16 -2.34 -13.61
CA LYS A 182 9.31 -2.85 -12.52
C LYS A 182 9.71 -4.24 -12.06
N ILE A 183 10.04 -5.16 -12.98
CA ILE A 183 10.59 -6.47 -12.64
C ILE A 183 11.88 -6.34 -11.83
N ASN A 184 12.80 -5.47 -12.25
CA ASN A 184 14.04 -5.23 -11.51
C ASN A 184 13.78 -4.69 -10.09
N THR A 185 12.85 -3.74 -9.94
CA THR A 185 12.46 -3.20 -8.64
C THR A 185 11.94 -4.30 -7.72
N ILE A 186 11.03 -5.15 -8.21
CA ILE A 186 10.49 -6.29 -7.45
C ILE A 186 11.62 -7.25 -7.05
N ASN A 187 12.43 -7.71 -8.02
CA ASN A 187 13.51 -8.66 -7.75
C ASN A 187 14.52 -8.13 -6.72
N ASN A 188 14.92 -6.86 -6.85
CA ASN A 188 15.85 -6.22 -5.92
C ASN A 188 15.26 -6.07 -4.53
N TRP A 189 13.98 -5.74 -4.43
CA TRP A 189 13.30 -5.63 -3.15
C TRP A 189 13.21 -6.99 -2.45
N PHE A 190 12.84 -8.06 -3.15
CA PHE A 190 12.82 -9.41 -2.59
C PHE A 190 14.21 -9.84 -2.10
N LYS A 191 15.26 -9.60 -2.90
CA LYS A 191 16.65 -9.89 -2.48
C LYS A 191 17.04 -9.12 -1.23
N LYS A 192 16.81 -7.79 -1.21
CA LYS A 192 17.27 -6.92 -0.11
C LYS A 192 16.46 -7.08 1.18
N LYS A 193 15.14 -7.28 1.08
CA LYS A 193 14.24 -7.28 2.24
C LYS A 193 13.83 -8.68 2.70
N LEU A 194 13.72 -9.63 1.78
CA LEU A 194 13.30 -11.00 2.11
C LEU A 194 14.44 -12.02 2.01
N ASN A 195 15.63 -11.58 1.61
CA ASN A 195 16.80 -12.45 1.34
C ASN A 195 16.44 -13.61 0.41
N LYS A 196 15.66 -13.34 -0.63
CA LYS A 196 15.11 -14.35 -1.55
C LYS A 196 15.20 -13.88 -3.00
N LYS A 197 15.62 -14.78 -3.90
CA LYS A 197 15.49 -14.61 -5.37
C LYS A 197 14.08 -15.05 -5.77
N PRO A 198 13.13 -14.15 -6.07
CA PRO A 198 11.74 -14.54 -6.33
C PRO A 198 11.60 -15.29 -7.65
N LYS A 199 10.69 -16.28 -7.68
CA LYS A 199 10.16 -16.85 -8.93
C LYS A 199 9.01 -15.94 -9.41
N ILE A 200 9.19 -15.28 -10.55
CA ILE A 200 8.24 -14.31 -11.09
C ILE A 200 7.48 -14.94 -12.24
N GLY A 201 6.16 -14.94 -12.20
CA GLY A 201 5.29 -15.18 -13.34
C GLY A 201 4.85 -13.84 -13.94
N ILE A 202 4.86 -13.72 -15.26
CA ILE A 202 4.32 -12.52 -15.92
C ILE A 202 3.24 -12.95 -16.91
N LEU A 203 2.07 -12.29 -16.83
CA LEU A 203 0.93 -12.58 -17.70
C LEU A 203 1.10 -11.90 -19.06
N GLY A 204 0.43 -12.44 -20.08
CA GLY A 204 0.16 -11.69 -21.30
C GLY A 204 -0.87 -10.58 -21.07
N LEU A 205 -1.12 -9.79 -22.09
CA LEU A 205 -2.17 -8.77 -22.08
C LEU A 205 -3.48 -9.36 -22.62
N ASN A 206 -3.37 -10.07 -23.74
CA ASN A 206 -4.50 -10.53 -24.53
C ASN A 206 -4.94 -11.95 -24.13
N PRO A 207 -6.21 -12.33 -24.37
CA PRO A 207 -6.66 -13.71 -24.22
C PRO A 207 -5.72 -14.68 -24.94
N HIS A 208 -5.42 -15.82 -24.30
CA HIS A 208 -4.52 -16.88 -24.82
C HIS A 208 -3.16 -16.37 -25.34
N ASN A 209 -2.70 -15.21 -24.79
CA ASN A 209 -1.48 -14.52 -25.23
C ASN A 209 -1.51 -14.13 -26.72
N ALA A 210 -2.71 -13.89 -27.29
CA ALA A 210 -2.95 -13.59 -28.70
C ALA A 210 -2.28 -14.61 -29.65
N GLU A 211 -2.22 -15.90 -29.27
CA GLU A 211 -1.51 -16.99 -29.95
C GLU A 211 -0.11 -16.58 -30.44
N LEU A 212 0.52 -15.64 -29.74
CA LEU A 212 1.83 -15.04 -30.07
C LEU A 212 1.92 -14.46 -31.49
N ARG A 213 0.84 -13.92 -32.02
CA ARG A 213 0.80 -13.26 -33.33
C ARG A 213 1.91 -12.20 -33.44
N LYS A 214 2.48 -12.04 -34.64
CA LYS A 214 3.63 -11.14 -34.90
C LYS A 214 3.44 -9.72 -34.36
N ASN A 215 2.22 -9.21 -34.40
CA ASN A 215 1.88 -7.83 -34.00
C ASN A 215 1.34 -7.69 -32.58
N SER A 216 1.21 -8.77 -31.82
CA SER A 216 0.69 -8.74 -30.45
C SER A 216 1.65 -8.05 -29.47
N GLU A 217 1.09 -7.50 -28.41
CA GLU A 217 1.86 -6.93 -27.30
C GLU A 217 2.75 -7.98 -26.63
N GLU A 218 2.32 -9.22 -26.61
CA GLU A 218 3.14 -10.34 -26.11
C GLU A 218 4.44 -10.44 -26.88
N LYS A 219 4.35 -10.47 -28.22
CA LYS A 219 5.51 -10.66 -29.10
C LYS A 219 6.41 -9.43 -29.13
N LYS A 220 5.82 -8.22 -29.22
CA LYS A 220 6.56 -6.97 -29.40
C LYS A 220 7.08 -6.34 -28.10
N ILE A 221 6.41 -6.59 -26.95
CA ILE A 221 6.68 -5.88 -25.71
C ILE A 221 7.02 -6.82 -24.55
N ILE A 222 6.17 -7.83 -24.30
CA ILE A 222 6.26 -8.64 -23.07
C ILE A 222 7.41 -9.66 -23.17
N ILE A 223 7.50 -10.41 -24.27
CA ILE A 223 8.61 -11.38 -24.49
C ILE A 223 9.98 -10.67 -24.48
N PRO A 224 10.19 -9.55 -25.17
CA PRO A 224 11.45 -8.80 -25.03
C PRO A 224 11.78 -8.37 -23.60
N ALA A 225 10.78 -7.99 -22.79
CA ALA A 225 11.00 -7.65 -21.37
C ALA A 225 11.42 -8.88 -20.54
N ILE A 226 10.80 -10.04 -20.80
CA ILE A 226 11.16 -11.32 -20.18
C ILE A 226 12.62 -11.69 -20.52
N LEU A 227 12.97 -11.64 -21.80
CA LEU A 227 14.32 -11.99 -22.26
C LEU A 227 15.40 -11.08 -21.65
N ARG A 228 15.14 -9.75 -21.61
CA ARG A 228 16.03 -8.78 -20.96
C ARG A 228 16.18 -9.07 -19.46
N SER A 229 15.10 -9.53 -18.81
CA SER A 229 15.13 -9.85 -17.38
C SER A 229 15.87 -11.16 -17.11
N LYS A 230 15.69 -12.18 -17.96
CA LYS A 230 16.44 -13.46 -17.92
C LYS A 230 17.95 -13.24 -18.09
N LYS A 231 18.37 -12.40 -19.05
CA LYS A 231 19.78 -12.02 -19.22
C LYS A 231 20.43 -11.40 -17.96
N LYS A 232 19.62 -10.81 -17.07
CA LYS A 232 20.06 -10.29 -15.75
C LYS A 232 20.01 -11.34 -14.63
N GLY A 233 19.79 -12.62 -14.95
CA GLY A 233 19.70 -13.71 -13.98
C GLY A 233 18.43 -13.69 -13.12
N ILE A 234 17.35 -13.02 -13.57
CA ILE A 234 16.06 -13.02 -12.87
C ILE A 234 15.29 -14.27 -13.24
N LYS A 235 14.77 -14.99 -12.22
CA LYS A 235 13.91 -16.18 -12.41
C LYS A 235 12.51 -15.72 -12.81
N ILE A 236 12.24 -15.63 -14.12
CA ILE A 236 10.97 -15.18 -14.68
C ILE A 236 10.46 -16.14 -15.74
N HIS A 237 9.13 -16.38 -15.71
CA HIS A 237 8.40 -17.26 -16.64
C HIS A 237 7.21 -16.50 -17.23
N GLY A 238 6.89 -16.75 -18.49
CA GLY A 238 5.77 -16.15 -19.18
C GLY A 238 6.06 -15.94 -20.69
N PRO A 239 5.13 -15.31 -21.42
CA PRO A 239 3.83 -14.83 -20.91
C PRO A 239 2.93 -16.00 -20.49
N LEU A 240 2.35 -15.90 -19.27
CA LEU A 240 1.42 -16.90 -18.75
C LEU A 240 0.00 -16.54 -19.18
N ILE A 241 -0.85 -17.54 -19.32
CA ILE A 241 -2.26 -17.38 -19.64
C ILE A 241 -3.03 -16.93 -18.39
N ALA A 242 -3.70 -15.78 -18.47
CA ALA A 242 -4.25 -15.10 -17.30
C ALA A 242 -5.45 -15.84 -16.66
N ASP A 243 -6.30 -16.49 -17.46
CA ASP A 243 -7.52 -17.17 -17.02
C ASP A 243 -7.25 -18.47 -16.24
N THR A 244 -6.12 -19.13 -16.53
CA THR A 244 -5.80 -20.44 -15.92
C THR A 244 -4.76 -20.39 -14.80
N VAL A 245 -3.87 -19.39 -14.81
CA VAL A 245 -2.74 -19.32 -13.85
C VAL A 245 -3.18 -19.31 -12.39
N PHE A 246 -4.31 -18.68 -12.07
CA PHE A 246 -4.82 -18.59 -10.71
C PHE A 246 -5.59 -19.82 -10.23
N ILE A 247 -5.87 -20.80 -11.09
CA ILE A 247 -6.54 -22.05 -10.71
C ILE A 247 -5.59 -22.88 -9.82
N LYS A 248 -4.37 -23.16 -10.29
CA LYS A 248 -3.38 -23.96 -9.53
C LYS A 248 -1.95 -23.47 -9.66
N ASP A 249 -1.58 -22.87 -10.77
CA ASP A 249 -0.19 -22.57 -11.11
C ASP A 249 0.40 -21.40 -10.35
N TYR A 250 -0.44 -20.52 -9.77
CA TYR A 250 0.03 -19.41 -8.94
C TYR A 250 0.94 -19.86 -7.79
N LYS A 251 0.77 -21.09 -7.29
CA LYS A 251 1.59 -21.68 -6.21
C LYS A 251 3.06 -21.88 -6.61
N LYS A 252 3.36 -21.90 -7.91
CA LYS A 252 4.72 -22.02 -8.44
C LYS A 252 5.52 -20.72 -8.34
N TYR A 253 4.84 -19.59 -8.09
CA TYR A 253 5.41 -18.25 -8.14
C TYR A 253 5.38 -17.54 -6.78
N ASP A 254 6.38 -16.71 -6.55
CA ASP A 254 6.39 -15.76 -5.43
C ASP A 254 5.67 -14.47 -5.77
N VAL A 255 5.71 -14.10 -7.07
CA VAL A 255 5.08 -12.88 -7.61
C VAL A 255 4.46 -13.20 -8.95
N ILE A 256 3.21 -12.77 -9.16
CA ILE A 256 2.58 -12.72 -10.49
C ILE A 256 2.43 -11.27 -10.90
N ILE A 257 2.94 -10.94 -12.09
CA ILE A 257 2.86 -9.61 -12.70
C ILE A 257 1.80 -9.63 -13.79
N GLY A 258 0.78 -8.78 -13.68
CA GLY A 258 -0.21 -8.56 -14.73
C GLY A 258 0.01 -7.24 -15.44
N MET A 259 -0.60 -7.07 -16.60
CA MET A 259 -0.46 -5.86 -17.40
C MET A 259 -1.31 -4.72 -16.85
N TYR A 260 -2.42 -5.02 -16.16
CA TYR A 260 -3.30 -4.02 -15.55
C TYR A 260 -3.92 -4.52 -14.25
N HIS A 261 -4.49 -3.57 -13.53
CA HIS A 261 -5.02 -3.74 -12.17
C HIS A 261 -6.03 -4.88 -12.06
N ASP A 262 -7.10 -4.85 -12.87
CA ASP A 262 -8.18 -5.83 -12.75
C ASP A 262 -7.90 -7.17 -13.43
N GLN A 263 -6.76 -7.32 -14.09
CA GLN A 263 -6.30 -8.62 -14.58
C GLN A 263 -5.89 -9.58 -13.44
N ILE A 264 -5.41 -9.03 -12.33
CA ILE A 264 -4.80 -9.84 -11.27
C ILE A 264 -5.49 -9.69 -9.91
N LEU A 265 -6.01 -8.50 -9.58
CA LEU A 265 -6.54 -8.25 -8.24
C LEU A 265 -7.85 -8.99 -7.96
N PRO A 266 -8.83 -9.13 -8.85
CA PRO A 266 -10.02 -9.91 -8.60
C PRO A 266 -9.69 -11.35 -8.22
N SER A 267 -8.88 -12.03 -9.02
CA SER A 267 -8.46 -13.41 -8.75
C SER A 267 -7.69 -13.54 -7.44
N PHE A 268 -6.76 -12.62 -7.17
CA PHE A 268 -6.02 -12.60 -5.92
C PHE A 268 -6.96 -12.41 -4.72
N LYS A 269 -7.91 -11.48 -4.79
CA LYS A 269 -8.86 -11.21 -3.71
C LYS A 269 -9.87 -12.33 -3.50
N THR A 270 -10.28 -13.01 -4.56
CA THR A 270 -11.12 -14.22 -4.45
C THR A 270 -10.40 -15.32 -3.68
N LEU A 271 -9.11 -15.53 -3.96
CA LEU A 271 -8.31 -16.56 -3.30
C LEU A 271 -7.97 -16.23 -1.84
N PHE A 272 -7.68 -14.96 -1.53
CA PHE A 272 -7.08 -14.56 -0.26
C PHE A 272 -7.91 -13.54 0.53
N LYS A 273 -9.04 -13.10 0.01
CA LYS A 273 -9.96 -12.13 0.66
C LYS A 273 -9.20 -10.88 1.14
N PHE A 274 -9.28 -10.56 2.42
CA PHE A 274 -8.62 -9.40 3.04
C PHE A 274 -7.25 -9.73 3.68
N ASP A 275 -6.69 -10.92 3.41
CA ASP A 275 -5.36 -11.29 3.91
C ASP A 275 -4.26 -10.76 2.99
N ALA A 276 -4.18 -9.45 2.87
CA ALA A 276 -3.12 -8.81 2.10
C ALA A 276 -2.79 -7.41 2.61
N ILE A 277 -1.61 -6.93 2.22
CA ILE A 277 -1.15 -5.56 2.39
C ILE A 277 -0.68 -5.01 1.05
N ASN A 278 -0.87 -3.72 0.85
CA ASN A 278 -0.29 -3.00 -0.27
C ASN A 278 1.07 -2.42 0.15
N ILE A 279 2.11 -2.70 -0.62
CA ILE A 279 3.48 -2.20 -0.40
C ILE A 279 3.86 -1.35 -1.62
N THR A 280 4.39 -0.15 -1.38
CA THR A 280 4.99 0.64 -2.46
C THR A 280 6.49 0.40 -2.48
N LEU A 281 6.97 -0.21 -3.55
CA LEU A 281 8.40 -0.41 -3.78
C LEU A 281 8.99 0.79 -4.53
N GLY A 282 10.31 0.97 -4.42
CA GLY A 282 11.04 2.05 -5.10
C GLY A 282 11.14 3.34 -4.28
N LEU A 283 10.42 3.49 -3.17
CA LEU A 283 10.55 4.66 -2.29
C LEU A 283 11.84 4.59 -1.45
N LYS A 284 12.27 5.75 -0.94
CA LYS A 284 13.43 5.88 -0.03
C LYS A 284 13.20 5.23 1.35
N TYR A 285 11.96 4.92 1.70
CA TYR A 285 11.54 4.31 2.96
C TYR A 285 10.48 3.23 2.71
N LEU A 286 10.25 2.38 3.70
CA LEU A 286 9.19 1.38 3.65
C LEU A 286 7.82 2.04 3.81
N ARG A 287 6.93 1.83 2.84
CA ARG A 287 5.54 2.27 2.91
C ARG A 287 4.60 1.11 2.65
N THR A 288 3.62 0.97 3.53
CA THR A 288 2.52 0.00 3.37
C THR A 288 1.16 0.65 3.60
N SER A 289 0.11 0.00 3.15
CA SER A 289 -1.27 0.34 3.48
C SER A 289 -2.14 -0.90 3.52
N PRO A 290 -3.24 -0.88 4.28
CA PRO A 290 -4.26 -1.91 4.17
C PRO A 290 -4.76 -2.06 2.73
N ASP A 291 -5.07 -3.30 2.33
CA ASP A 291 -5.58 -3.62 0.99
C ASP A 291 -7.12 -3.57 0.93
N HIS A 292 -7.69 -2.51 1.46
CA HIS A 292 -9.13 -2.20 1.39
C HIS A 292 -9.37 -0.69 1.29
N GLY A 293 -10.58 -0.30 0.94
CA GLY A 293 -11.01 1.10 0.84
C GLY A 293 -11.46 1.71 2.17
N THR A 294 -12.13 2.86 2.07
CA THR A 294 -12.62 3.66 3.20
C THR A 294 -13.81 3.04 3.93
N GLY A 295 -14.50 2.05 3.35
CA GLY A 295 -15.61 1.33 3.98
C GLY A 295 -16.81 2.24 4.30
N LEU A 296 -17.24 3.06 3.32
CA LEU A 296 -18.28 4.07 3.53
C LEU A 296 -19.61 3.49 4.06
N ASP A 297 -19.94 2.30 3.64
CA ASP A 297 -21.14 1.54 3.98
C ASP A 297 -21.19 1.09 5.45
N ILE A 298 -20.04 0.99 6.11
CA ILE A 298 -19.93 0.50 7.50
C ILE A 298 -19.31 1.53 8.46
N ILE A 299 -19.17 2.80 8.05
CA ILE A 299 -18.69 3.87 8.92
C ILE A 299 -19.56 3.98 10.17
N GLY A 300 -18.94 4.01 11.34
CA GLY A 300 -19.62 4.18 12.63
C GLY A 300 -20.39 2.95 13.11
N LYS A 301 -20.36 1.83 12.37
CA LYS A 301 -21.13 0.62 12.70
C LYS A 301 -20.36 -0.44 13.50
N ASN A 302 -19.12 -0.21 13.83
CA ASN A 302 -18.25 -1.16 14.56
C ASN A 302 -18.07 -2.54 13.86
N LYS A 303 -18.17 -2.58 12.51
CA LYS A 303 -18.08 -3.79 11.69
C LYS A 303 -16.73 -3.93 10.94
N ALA A 304 -15.83 -2.95 11.04
CA ALA A 304 -14.59 -2.96 10.28
C ALA A 304 -13.62 -4.05 10.74
N ASN A 305 -12.96 -4.69 9.78
CA ASN A 305 -11.92 -5.68 9.99
C ASN A 305 -10.53 -5.02 10.03
N SER A 306 -9.81 -5.19 11.14
CA SER A 306 -8.49 -4.59 11.34
C SER A 306 -7.31 -5.46 10.90
N SER A 307 -7.55 -6.66 10.35
CA SER A 307 -6.49 -7.65 10.07
C SER A 307 -5.42 -7.13 9.09
N SER A 308 -5.84 -6.43 8.04
CA SER A 308 -4.91 -5.88 7.05
C SER A 308 -4.01 -4.79 7.65
N LEU A 309 -4.55 -3.88 8.49
CA LEU A 309 -3.74 -2.89 9.20
C LEU A 309 -2.78 -3.55 10.20
N LEU A 310 -3.23 -4.58 10.90
CA LEU A 310 -2.40 -5.36 11.81
C LEU A 310 -1.24 -6.04 11.07
N SER A 311 -1.52 -6.62 9.90
CA SER A 311 -0.51 -7.19 9.00
C SER A 311 0.50 -6.15 8.52
N CYS A 312 0.07 -4.92 8.21
CA CYS A 312 0.97 -3.80 7.89
C CYS A 312 1.92 -3.48 9.06
N ILE A 313 1.40 -3.42 10.30
CA ILE A 313 2.21 -3.14 11.49
C ILE A 313 3.28 -4.21 11.70
N TYR A 314 2.90 -5.48 11.65
CA TYR A 314 3.87 -6.59 11.78
C TYR A 314 4.88 -6.61 10.63
N PHE A 315 4.44 -6.26 9.43
CA PHE A 315 5.34 -6.18 8.27
C PHE A 315 6.38 -5.07 8.45
N VAL A 316 5.97 -3.87 8.85
CA VAL A 316 6.91 -2.77 9.14
C VAL A 316 7.82 -3.11 10.32
N LYS A 317 7.29 -3.73 11.38
CA LYS A 317 8.12 -4.23 12.51
C LYS A 317 9.24 -5.16 12.02
N LYS A 318 8.94 -6.07 11.09
CA LYS A 318 9.88 -7.10 10.61
C LYS A 318 10.90 -6.54 9.61
N PHE A 319 10.48 -5.67 8.69
CA PHE A 319 11.26 -5.26 7.51
C PHE A 319 11.66 -3.78 7.50
N GLY A 320 11.11 -2.98 8.39
CA GLY A 320 11.51 -1.59 8.59
C GLY A 320 12.83 -1.53 9.38
N LYS A 321 13.84 -0.92 8.78
CA LYS A 321 15.14 -0.67 9.43
C LYS A 321 15.44 0.81 9.40
#